data_bf1d45a4afc216b54113de2fe5f6e455
#
_entry.id   bf1d45a4afc216b54113de2fe5f6e455
#
_cell.length_a   1.000
_cell.length_b   1.000
_cell.length_c   1.000
_cell.angle_alpha   90.00
_cell.angle_beta   90.00
_cell.angle_gamma   90.00
#
_symmetry.space_group_name_H-M   'P 1'
#
loop_
_entity.id
_entity.type
_entity.pdbx_description
1 polymer ?
#
loop_
_entity_poly.entity_id
_entity_poly.type
_entity_poly.pdbx_seq_one_letter_code
_entity_poly.pdbx_strand_id
1 'polypeptide(L)'
;MGLQTAVVGWLDERFQLVDAVDAELNRRVPNYTNAAYRYLGAVAVILIVVEFITGFLLGLYYVPDGAGNPAPAYASVDFIQHTAYLGWLMRGMHFWGANLLIAVALAYMTLAFWNGDYRAPREVNWMVGVLIFLVIVLFSFTGSLLPWDANSYLARAREISIISGGGVVPDGISGFIKYLVQGGPLVGPATLLRFFMAHAVLLPAVLTFLLYVHYRLARRFGPAEPSP
;
A
#
# COMPACT_ATOMS: atom_id res chain seq x y z
N MET A 1 -11.69 -3.84 -40.81
CA MET A 1 -10.90 -3.41 -39.64
C MET A 1 -11.75 -3.71 -38.41
N GLY A 2 -11.29 -4.53 -37.46
CA GLY A 2 -12.05 -4.87 -36.28
C GLY A 2 -12.21 -3.69 -35.32
N LEU A 3 -13.27 -3.65 -34.54
CA LEU A 3 -13.56 -2.60 -33.54
C LEU A 3 -12.35 -2.36 -32.62
N GLN A 4 -11.65 -3.43 -32.24
CA GLN A 4 -10.44 -3.37 -31.42
C GLN A 4 -9.32 -2.56 -32.09
N THR A 5 -9.05 -2.76 -33.38
CA THR A 5 -8.03 -2.04 -34.12
C THR A 5 -8.35 -0.54 -34.26
N ALA A 6 -9.64 -0.22 -34.41
CA ALA A 6 -10.10 1.17 -34.48
C ALA A 6 -9.97 1.90 -33.13
N VAL A 7 -10.33 1.24 -32.01
CA VAL A 7 -10.21 1.81 -30.66
C VAL A 7 -8.73 1.99 -30.28
N VAL A 8 -7.89 1.00 -30.53
CA VAL A 8 -6.44 1.10 -30.23
C VAL A 8 -5.82 2.21 -31.06
N GLY A 9 -6.11 2.29 -32.38
CA GLY A 9 -5.61 3.37 -33.23
C GLY A 9 -6.07 4.75 -32.76
N TRP A 10 -7.34 4.91 -32.39
CA TRP A 10 -7.87 6.17 -31.86
C TRP A 10 -7.19 6.62 -30.55
N LEU A 11 -6.90 5.68 -29.64
CA LEU A 11 -6.16 5.95 -28.41
C LEU A 11 -4.69 6.30 -28.70
N ASP A 12 -4.08 5.56 -29.61
CA ASP A 12 -2.66 5.74 -29.93
C ASP A 12 -2.36 7.08 -30.62
N GLU A 13 -3.22 7.52 -31.52
CA GLU A 13 -3.15 8.87 -32.12
C GLU A 13 -3.14 10.02 -31.09
N ARG A 14 -3.74 9.82 -29.91
CA ARG A 14 -3.89 10.85 -28.87
C ARG A 14 -2.89 10.74 -27.74
N PHE A 15 -2.51 9.53 -27.40
CA PHE A 15 -1.71 9.24 -26.21
C PHE A 15 -0.34 8.62 -26.53
N GLN A 16 -0.09 8.27 -27.81
CA GLN A 16 1.15 7.58 -28.25
C GLN A 16 1.46 6.35 -27.38
N LEU A 17 0.41 5.58 -27.03
CA LEU A 17 0.50 4.46 -26.10
C LEU A 17 1.36 3.33 -26.62
N VAL A 18 1.26 3.03 -27.92
CA VAL A 18 2.01 1.93 -28.57
C VAL A 18 3.50 2.26 -28.51
N ASP A 19 3.89 3.47 -28.90
CA ASP A 19 5.28 3.91 -28.85
C ASP A 19 5.82 3.97 -27.43
N ALA A 20 5.01 4.43 -26.48
CA ALA A 20 5.39 4.50 -25.07
C ALA A 20 5.60 3.10 -24.45
N VAL A 21 4.71 2.16 -24.76
CA VAL A 21 4.81 0.77 -24.31
C VAL A 21 6.01 0.07 -24.99
N ASP A 22 6.18 0.25 -26.29
CA ASP A 22 7.28 -0.35 -27.05
C ASP A 22 8.64 0.16 -26.56
N ALA A 23 8.76 1.46 -26.33
CA ALA A 23 9.96 2.08 -25.78
C ALA A 23 10.30 1.54 -24.37
N GLU A 24 9.30 1.21 -23.55
CA GLU A 24 9.52 0.65 -22.22
C GLU A 24 9.88 -0.84 -22.28
N LEU A 25 9.20 -1.63 -23.13
CA LEU A 25 9.46 -3.07 -23.32
C LEU A 25 10.83 -3.33 -23.93
N ASN A 26 11.27 -2.49 -24.86
CA ASN A 26 12.57 -2.62 -25.54
C ASN A 26 13.71 -1.88 -24.83
N ARG A 27 13.44 -1.32 -23.67
CA ARG A 27 14.45 -0.63 -22.88
C ARG A 27 15.55 -1.58 -22.44
N ARG A 28 16.80 -1.24 -22.78
CA ARG A 28 17.96 -1.99 -22.30
C ARG A 28 18.11 -1.82 -20.80
N VAL A 29 17.94 -2.90 -20.05
CA VAL A 29 18.24 -2.95 -18.63
C VAL A 29 19.74 -3.27 -18.49
N PRO A 30 20.53 -2.47 -17.76
CA PRO A 30 21.94 -2.77 -17.51
C PRO A 30 22.08 -4.15 -16.85
N ASN A 31 22.96 -4.98 -17.41
CA ASN A 31 23.18 -6.34 -16.89
C ASN A 31 24.16 -6.30 -15.71
N TYR A 32 23.66 -5.89 -14.54
CA TYR A 32 24.42 -5.94 -13.29
C TYR A 32 24.18 -7.29 -12.61
N THR A 33 25.19 -8.14 -12.63
CA THR A 33 25.17 -9.48 -12.03
C THR A 33 24.81 -9.46 -10.53
N ASN A 34 25.02 -8.35 -9.82
CA ASN A 34 24.71 -8.20 -8.39
C ASN A 34 23.40 -7.47 -8.09
N ALA A 35 22.56 -7.23 -9.11
CA ALA A 35 21.33 -6.44 -8.95
C ALA A 35 20.07 -7.30 -8.75
N ALA A 36 20.21 -8.55 -8.28
CA ALA A 36 19.08 -9.46 -8.02
C ALA A 36 18.02 -8.84 -7.09
N TYR A 37 18.41 -7.96 -6.13
CA TYR A 37 17.48 -7.27 -5.25
C TYR A 37 16.48 -6.35 -5.99
N ARG A 38 16.78 -5.94 -7.21
CA ARG A 38 15.87 -5.10 -8.03
C ARG A 38 14.64 -5.86 -8.49
N TYR A 39 14.75 -7.19 -8.62
CA TYR A 39 13.58 -8.03 -8.86
C TYR A 39 12.59 -7.96 -7.68
N LEU A 40 13.08 -7.70 -6.46
CA LEU A 40 12.19 -7.46 -5.31
C LEU A 40 11.32 -6.21 -5.51
N GLY A 41 11.85 -5.16 -6.16
CA GLY A 41 11.07 -3.99 -6.54
C GLY A 41 9.93 -4.34 -7.52
N ALA A 42 10.20 -5.17 -8.52
CA ALA A 42 9.17 -5.66 -9.44
C ALA A 42 8.13 -6.54 -8.72
N VAL A 43 8.57 -7.43 -7.83
CA VAL A 43 7.68 -8.23 -7.00
C VAL A 43 6.81 -7.34 -6.11
N ALA A 44 7.37 -6.30 -5.50
CA ALA A 44 6.61 -5.34 -4.69
C ALA A 44 5.52 -4.64 -5.53
N VAL A 45 5.83 -4.21 -6.76
CA VAL A 45 4.85 -3.59 -7.67
C VAL A 45 3.72 -4.58 -8.01
N ILE A 46 4.03 -5.84 -8.32
CA ILE A 46 3.03 -6.87 -8.59
C ILE A 46 2.13 -7.06 -7.37
N LEU A 47 2.71 -7.17 -6.17
CA LEU A 47 1.94 -7.29 -4.93
C LEU A 47 1.05 -6.07 -4.70
N ILE A 48 1.54 -4.85 -4.92
CA ILE A 48 0.72 -3.62 -4.82
C ILE A 48 -0.47 -3.68 -5.78
N VAL A 49 -0.29 -4.14 -7.01
CA VAL A 49 -1.40 -4.30 -7.97
C VAL A 49 -2.41 -5.34 -7.46
N VAL A 50 -1.94 -6.47 -6.92
CA VAL A 50 -2.81 -7.49 -6.32
C VAL A 50 -3.59 -6.90 -5.13
N GLU A 51 -2.92 -6.12 -4.25
CA GLU A 51 -3.55 -5.46 -3.11
C GLU A 51 -4.63 -4.46 -3.54
N PHE A 52 -4.38 -3.65 -4.58
CA PHE A 52 -5.39 -2.73 -5.11
C PHE A 52 -6.59 -3.46 -5.70
N ILE A 53 -6.38 -4.51 -6.50
CA ILE A 53 -7.47 -5.27 -7.11
C ILE A 53 -8.30 -5.97 -6.03
N THR A 54 -7.65 -6.70 -5.13
CA THR A 54 -8.35 -7.43 -4.06
C THR A 54 -9.02 -6.47 -3.08
N GLY A 55 -8.36 -5.38 -2.70
CA GLY A 55 -8.93 -4.35 -1.83
C GLY A 55 -10.16 -3.67 -2.43
N PHE A 56 -10.14 -3.36 -3.73
CA PHE A 56 -11.30 -2.83 -4.44
C PHE A 56 -12.47 -3.82 -4.43
N LEU A 57 -12.21 -5.10 -4.74
CA LEU A 57 -13.25 -6.13 -4.75
C LEU A 57 -13.84 -6.36 -3.35
N LEU A 58 -13.01 -6.36 -2.30
CA LEU A 58 -13.49 -6.44 -0.91
C LEU A 58 -14.33 -5.22 -0.53
N GLY A 59 -13.94 -4.03 -0.99
CA GLY A 59 -14.66 -2.78 -0.75
C GLY A 59 -16.07 -2.75 -1.32
N LEU A 60 -16.38 -3.55 -2.34
CA LEU A 60 -17.75 -3.68 -2.89
C LEU A 60 -18.75 -4.32 -1.92
N TYR A 61 -18.25 -5.10 -0.98
CA TYR A 61 -19.08 -5.82 0.01
C TYR A 61 -18.95 -5.25 1.41
N TYR A 62 -17.89 -4.52 1.70
CA TYR A 62 -17.58 -4.06 3.04
C TYR A 62 -18.42 -2.86 3.47
N VAL A 63 -18.98 -2.90 4.67
CA VAL A 63 -19.76 -1.82 5.27
C VAL A 63 -18.99 -1.24 6.46
N PRO A 64 -18.44 0.00 6.39
CA PRO A 64 -17.59 0.58 7.43
C PRO A 64 -18.38 1.15 8.61
N ASP A 65 -19.24 0.35 9.21
CA ASP A 65 -20.03 0.70 10.39
C ASP A 65 -19.75 -0.26 11.55
N GLY A 66 -19.20 0.28 12.62
CA GLY A 66 -18.85 -0.46 13.83
C GLY A 66 -19.95 -0.43 14.91
N ALA A 67 -21.12 0.15 14.63
CA ALA A 67 -22.23 0.20 15.59
C ALA A 67 -23.11 -1.05 15.54
N GLY A 68 -23.71 -1.42 16.66
CA GLY A 68 -24.61 -2.57 16.73
C GLY A 68 -23.93 -3.89 17.12
N ASN A 69 -24.75 -4.95 17.26
CA ASN A 69 -24.29 -6.31 17.60
C ASN A 69 -25.13 -7.35 16.87
N PRO A 70 -24.62 -8.06 15.83
CA PRO A 70 -23.30 -7.82 15.25
C PRO A 70 -23.20 -6.47 14.53
N ALA A 71 -22.01 -5.85 14.56
CA ALA A 71 -21.74 -4.64 13.80
C ALA A 71 -21.74 -4.94 12.29
N PRO A 72 -22.24 -4.04 11.42
CA PRO A 72 -22.25 -4.24 9.97
C PRO A 72 -20.86 -4.51 9.36
N ALA A 73 -19.81 -3.89 9.90
CA ALA A 73 -18.44 -4.16 9.48
C ALA A 73 -18.06 -5.64 9.69
N TYR A 74 -18.30 -6.16 10.90
CA TYR A 74 -18.07 -7.58 11.19
C TYR A 74 -18.92 -8.49 10.32
N ALA A 75 -20.22 -8.20 10.22
CA ALA A 75 -21.15 -9.01 9.42
C ALA A 75 -20.78 -9.03 7.92
N SER A 76 -20.30 -7.91 7.37
CA SER A 76 -19.85 -7.87 5.97
C SER A 76 -18.58 -8.69 5.73
N VAL A 77 -17.64 -8.70 6.69
CA VAL A 77 -16.43 -9.55 6.60
C VAL A 77 -16.79 -11.04 6.73
N ASP A 78 -17.73 -11.38 7.61
CA ASP A 78 -18.24 -12.73 7.74
C ASP A 78 -18.93 -13.21 6.45
N PHE A 79 -19.76 -12.34 5.84
CA PHE A 79 -20.37 -12.59 4.53
C PHE A 79 -19.31 -12.81 3.44
N ILE A 80 -18.29 -11.95 3.35
CA ILE A 80 -17.17 -12.10 2.40
C ILE A 80 -16.48 -13.45 2.60
N GLN A 81 -16.23 -13.83 3.85
CA GLN A 81 -15.49 -15.06 4.16
C GLN A 81 -16.25 -16.33 3.83
N HIS A 82 -17.56 -16.36 4.06
CA HIS A 82 -18.33 -17.61 4.05
C HIS A 82 -19.39 -17.69 2.95
N THR A 83 -19.83 -16.56 2.39
CA THR A 83 -20.99 -16.53 1.48
C THR A 83 -20.65 -15.97 0.10
N ALA A 84 -19.84 -14.91 0.01
CA ALA A 84 -19.52 -14.28 -1.26
C ALA A 84 -18.71 -15.22 -2.17
N TYR A 85 -19.03 -15.24 -3.47
CA TYR A 85 -18.30 -16.05 -4.45
C TYR A 85 -16.81 -15.68 -4.47
N LEU A 86 -15.94 -16.65 -4.20
CA LEU A 86 -14.48 -16.47 -4.05
C LEU A 86 -14.06 -15.41 -2.99
N GLY A 87 -14.97 -14.99 -2.12
CA GLY A 87 -14.66 -13.96 -1.11
C GLY A 87 -13.54 -14.36 -0.15
N TRP A 88 -13.53 -15.63 0.27
CA TRP A 88 -12.44 -16.20 1.09
C TRP A 88 -11.05 -16.10 0.39
N LEU A 89 -11.03 -16.30 -0.93
CA LEU A 89 -9.81 -16.21 -1.73
C LEU A 89 -9.33 -14.76 -1.83
N MET A 90 -10.23 -13.83 -2.18
CA MET A 90 -9.91 -12.40 -2.28
C MET A 90 -9.40 -11.85 -0.95
N ARG A 91 -10.07 -12.18 0.15
CA ARG A 91 -9.64 -11.80 1.49
C ARG A 91 -8.31 -12.44 1.88
N GLY A 92 -8.11 -13.71 1.54
CA GLY A 92 -6.86 -14.42 1.78
C GLY A 92 -5.69 -13.81 1.01
N MET A 93 -5.88 -13.52 -0.29
CA MET A 93 -4.87 -12.86 -1.12
C MET A 93 -4.50 -11.47 -0.58
N HIS A 94 -5.49 -10.67 -0.20
CA HIS A 94 -5.28 -9.35 0.38
C HIS A 94 -4.52 -9.42 1.71
N PHE A 95 -4.88 -10.32 2.59
CA PHE A 95 -4.21 -10.49 3.89
C PHE A 95 -2.77 -10.97 3.75
N TRP A 96 -2.54 -12.05 3.01
CA TRP A 96 -1.21 -12.64 2.86
C TRP A 96 -0.32 -11.82 1.92
N GLY A 97 -0.92 -11.21 0.89
CA GLY A 97 -0.23 -10.30 -0.02
C GLY A 97 0.31 -9.07 0.72
N ALA A 98 -0.47 -8.46 1.60
CA ALA A 98 -0.03 -7.32 2.42
C ALA A 98 1.14 -7.70 3.35
N ASN A 99 1.09 -8.87 4.00
CA ASN A 99 2.21 -9.33 4.83
C ASN A 99 3.47 -9.61 4.00
N LEU A 100 3.32 -10.23 2.84
CA LEU A 100 4.43 -10.49 1.92
C LEU A 100 4.99 -9.17 1.37
N LEU A 101 4.14 -8.20 1.06
CA LEU A 101 4.56 -6.88 0.57
C LEU A 101 5.44 -6.15 1.59
N ILE A 102 5.10 -6.18 2.88
CA ILE A 102 5.94 -5.60 3.94
C ILE A 102 7.30 -6.29 3.97
N ALA A 103 7.34 -7.62 3.94
CA ALA A 103 8.60 -8.38 3.97
C ALA A 103 9.47 -8.09 2.74
N VAL A 104 8.88 -8.08 1.55
CA VAL A 104 9.57 -7.78 0.29
C VAL A 104 10.06 -6.33 0.26
N ALA A 105 9.24 -5.37 0.69
CA ALA A 105 9.62 -3.95 0.74
C ALA A 105 10.76 -3.71 1.74
N LEU A 106 10.72 -4.35 2.91
CA LEU A 106 11.80 -4.27 3.90
C LEU A 106 13.11 -4.87 3.36
N ALA A 107 13.03 -6.04 2.73
CA ALA A 107 14.20 -6.69 2.10
C ALA A 107 14.78 -5.80 0.98
N TYR A 108 13.93 -5.25 0.12
CA TYR A 108 14.33 -4.32 -0.93
C TYR A 108 15.04 -3.09 -0.34
N MET A 109 14.45 -2.43 0.65
CA MET A 109 15.02 -1.25 1.29
C MET A 109 16.37 -1.55 1.96
N THR A 110 16.48 -2.69 2.64
CA THR A 110 17.72 -3.12 3.28
C THR A 110 18.83 -3.34 2.26
N LEU A 111 18.53 -4.04 1.17
CA LEU A 111 19.51 -4.31 0.11
C LEU A 111 19.86 -3.05 -0.68
N ALA A 112 18.90 -2.17 -0.95
CA ALA A 112 19.14 -0.88 -1.58
C ALA A 112 20.05 0.01 -0.72
N PHE A 113 19.84 0.01 0.61
CA PHE A 113 20.74 0.69 1.55
C PHE A 113 22.15 0.11 1.49
N TRP A 114 22.30 -1.20 1.53
CA TRP A 114 23.60 -1.86 1.47
C TRP A 114 24.35 -1.56 0.17
N ASN A 115 23.64 -1.43 -0.94
CA ASN A 115 24.22 -1.07 -2.24
C ASN A 115 24.46 0.43 -2.43
N GLY A 116 24.16 1.27 -1.44
CA GLY A 116 24.44 2.70 -1.49
C GLY A 116 23.46 3.51 -2.35
N ASP A 117 22.23 3.02 -2.58
CA ASP A 117 21.22 3.74 -3.36
C ASP A 117 20.76 5.06 -2.70
N TYR A 118 21.15 5.31 -1.44
CA TYR A 118 20.96 6.58 -0.73
C TYR A 118 21.99 7.67 -1.07
N ARG A 119 23.04 7.35 -1.86
CA ARG A 119 24.09 8.30 -2.20
C ARG A 119 23.70 9.16 -3.41
N ALA A 120 24.36 10.33 -3.50
CA ALA A 120 24.20 11.25 -4.63
C ALA A 120 24.35 10.52 -5.98
N PRO A 121 23.50 10.83 -6.96
CA PRO A 121 22.40 11.80 -6.98
C PRO A 121 21.03 11.19 -6.66
N ARG A 122 20.96 10.07 -5.93
CA ARG A 122 19.75 9.23 -5.70
C ARG A 122 19.10 9.45 -4.32
N GLU A 123 19.62 10.38 -3.50
CA GLU A 123 19.16 10.63 -2.13
C GLU A 123 17.64 10.86 -2.06
N VAL A 124 17.11 11.69 -2.96
CA VAL A 124 15.68 12.01 -2.98
C VAL A 124 14.86 10.76 -3.34
N ASN A 125 15.35 9.94 -4.28
CA ASN A 125 14.69 8.70 -4.63
C ASN A 125 14.66 7.70 -3.45
N TRP A 126 15.75 7.62 -2.70
CA TRP A 126 15.84 6.85 -1.46
C TRP A 126 14.82 7.34 -0.42
N MET A 127 14.76 8.66 -0.18
CA MET A 127 13.79 9.25 0.76
C MET A 127 12.34 8.93 0.36
N VAL A 128 12.01 9.03 -0.92
CA VAL A 128 10.68 8.64 -1.43
C VAL A 128 10.44 7.14 -1.21
N GLY A 129 11.45 6.29 -1.42
CA GLY A 129 11.38 4.85 -1.10
C GLY A 129 11.05 4.58 0.37
N VAL A 130 11.69 5.31 1.30
CA VAL A 130 11.38 5.23 2.73
C VAL A 130 9.94 5.65 3.01
N LEU A 131 9.46 6.73 2.39
CA LEU A 131 8.05 7.16 2.53
C LEU A 131 7.08 6.12 2.00
N ILE A 132 7.37 5.48 0.87
CA ILE A 132 6.57 4.37 0.33
C ILE A 132 6.50 3.23 1.34
N PHE A 133 7.63 2.83 1.92
CA PHE A 133 7.67 1.77 2.93
C PHE A 133 6.81 2.14 4.16
N LEU A 134 6.93 3.37 4.66
CA LEU A 134 6.10 3.84 5.78
C LEU A 134 4.60 3.82 5.44
N VAL A 135 4.22 4.19 4.22
CA VAL A 135 2.83 4.13 3.75
C VAL A 135 2.34 2.67 3.70
N ILE A 136 3.18 1.72 3.24
CA ILE A 136 2.84 0.28 3.26
C ILE A 136 2.60 -0.21 4.70
N VAL A 137 3.41 0.22 5.66
CA VAL A 137 3.19 -0.10 7.09
C VAL A 137 1.89 0.52 7.61
N LEU A 138 1.58 1.76 7.22
CA LEU A 138 0.31 2.41 7.57
C LEU A 138 -0.90 1.70 6.96
N PHE A 139 -0.79 1.14 5.76
CA PHE A 139 -1.83 0.28 5.20
C PHE A 139 -2.11 -0.93 6.10
N SER A 140 -1.06 -1.64 6.53
CA SER A 140 -1.23 -2.77 7.46
C SER A 140 -1.85 -2.34 8.78
N PHE A 141 -1.41 -1.21 9.35
CA PHE A 141 -1.96 -0.66 10.58
C PHE A 141 -3.44 -0.31 10.45
N THR A 142 -3.83 0.38 9.40
CA THR A 142 -5.22 0.80 9.20
C THR A 142 -6.12 -0.35 8.79
N GLY A 143 -5.66 -1.23 7.89
CA GLY A 143 -6.43 -2.36 7.38
C GLY A 143 -6.76 -3.42 8.42
N SER A 144 -5.86 -3.62 9.39
CA SER A 144 -6.04 -4.66 10.42
C SER A 144 -7.15 -4.37 11.43
N LEU A 145 -7.70 -3.14 11.50
CA LEU A 145 -8.89 -2.84 12.31
C LEU A 145 -10.20 -3.20 11.57
N LEU A 146 -10.18 -3.22 10.23
CA LEU A 146 -11.40 -3.31 9.42
C LEU A 146 -12.22 -4.59 9.65
N PRO A 147 -11.65 -5.76 10.03
CA PRO A 147 -12.46 -6.93 10.36
C PRO A 147 -13.40 -6.72 11.55
N TRP A 148 -13.13 -5.75 12.42
CA TRP A 148 -13.93 -5.35 13.57
C TRP A 148 -14.28 -6.51 14.51
N ASP A 149 -13.41 -7.53 14.56
CA ASP A 149 -13.49 -8.61 15.52
C ASP A 149 -12.74 -8.27 16.82
N ALA A 150 -12.89 -9.11 17.84
CA ALA A 150 -12.27 -8.88 19.16
C ALA A 150 -10.75 -8.75 19.09
N ASN A 151 -10.08 -9.53 18.22
CA ASN A 151 -8.63 -9.51 18.09
C ASN A 151 -8.15 -8.21 17.44
N SER A 152 -8.78 -7.81 16.33
CA SER A 152 -8.45 -6.57 15.60
C SER A 152 -8.71 -5.34 16.48
N TYR A 153 -9.84 -5.31 17.19
CA TYR A 153 -10.20 -4.23 18.10
C TYR A 153 -9.20 -4.09 19.26
N LEU A 154 -8.93 -5.19 20.00
CA LEU A 154 -8.03 -5.16 21.16
C LEU A 154 -6.59 -4.82 20.76
N ALA A 155 -6.11 -5.34 19.64
CA ALA A 155 -4.78 -5.02 19.12
C ALA A 155 -4.65 -3.51 18.85
N ARG A 156 -5.59 -2.93 18.10
CA ARG A 156 -5.57 -1.49 17.77
C ARG A 156 -5.79 -0.59 18.98
N ALA A 157 -6.70 -0.95 19.88
CA ALA A 157 -6.90 -0.20 21.12
C ALA A 157 -5.61 -0.13 21.94
N ARG A 158 -4.89 -1.24 22.07
CA ARG A 158 -3.60 -1.30 22.75
C ARG A 158 -2.52 -0.46 22.07
N GLU A 159 -2.36 -0.59 20.76
CA GLU A 159 -1.36 0.18 20.02
C GLU A 159 -1.62 1.68 20.04
N ILE A 160 -2.87 2.10 19.87
CA ILE A 160 -3.24 3.52 20.00
C ILE A 160 -2.95 4.01 21.41
N SER A 161 -3.22 3.21 22.45
CA SER A 161 -2.94 3.58 23.84
C SER A 161 -1.44 3.75 24.11
N ILE A 162 -0.59 2.91 23.52
CA ILE A 162 0.87 3.03 23.61
C ILE A 162 1.36 4.31 22.96
N ILE A 163 0.90 4.60 21.73
CA ILE A 163 1.29 5.80 20.99
C ILE A 163 0.83 7.08 21.74
N SER A 164 -0.36 7.04 22.32
CA SER A 164 -0.98 8.21 22.95
C SER A 164 -0.72 8.36 24.46
N GLY A 165 -0.21 7.34 25.14
CA GLY A 165 -0.07 7.37 26.60
C GLY A 165 1.31 6.94 27.12
N GLY A 166 2.19 6.46 26.26
CA GLY A 166 3.43 5.79 26.68
C GLY A 166 4.66 6.70 26.80
N GLY A 167 4.54 8.01 26.82
CA GLY A 167 5.70 8.92 26.89
C GLY A 167 6.58 8.94 25.63
N VAL A 168 6.16 8.25 24.57
CA VAL A 168 6.88 8.22 23.27
C VAL A 168 6.72 9.54 22.54
N VAL A 169 5.59 10.22 22.75
CA VAL A 169 5.26 11.50 22.10
C VAL A 169 4.87 12.51 23.20
N PRO A 170 5.28 13.79 23.12
CA PRO A 170 4.85 14.83 24.04
C PRO A 170 3.34 14.91 24.18
N ASP A 171 2.82 15.16 25.41
CA ASP A 171 1.40 15.09 25.73
C ASP A 171 0.47 15.91 24.82
N GLY A 172 0.88 17.11 24.40
CA GLY A 172 0.09 17.93 23.48
C GLY A 172 -0.07 17.31 22.08
N ILE A 173 0.98 16.66 21.58
CA ILE A 173 0.98 16.00 20.27
C ILE A 173 0.24 14.67 20.38
N SER A 174 0.45 13.92 21.46
CA SER A 174 -0.23 12.64 21.69
C SER A 174 -1.74 12.80 21.76
N GLY A 175 -2.22 13.85 22.45
CA GLY A 175 -3.64 14.19 22.52
C GLY A 175 -4.24 14.52 21.15
N PHE A 176 -3.53 15.29 20.34
CA PHE A 176 -3.94 15.62 18.96
C PHE A 176 -4.00 14.36 18.08
N ILE A 177 -2.95 13.52 18.09
CA ILE A 177 -2.92 12.26 17.34
C ILE A 177 -4.06 11.36 17.76
N LYS A 178 -4.27 11.20 19.07
CA LYS A 178 -5.38 10.41 19.61
C LYS A 178 -6.72 10.92 19.10
N TYR A 179 -6.99 12.21 19.17
CA TYR A 179 -8.23 12.81 18.68
C TYR A 179 -8.42 12.62 17.18
N LEU A 180 -7.36 12.83 16.39
CA LEU A 180 -7.40 12.69 14.93
C LEU A 180 -7.63 11.24 14.51
N VAL A 181 -6.86 10.31 15.08
CA VAL A 181 -6.88 8.88 14.70
C VAL A 181 -8.07 8.16 15.31
N GLN A 182 -8.31 8.35 16.61
CA GLN A 182 -9.34 7.61 17.34
C GLN A 182 -10.72 8.24 17.21
N GLY A 183 -10.78 9.56 17.17
CA GLY A 183 -12.03 10.32 17.00
C GLY A 183 -12.94 10.34 18.21
N GLY A 184 -12.41 9.98 19.38
CA GLY A 184 -13.13 9.95 20.64
C GLY A 184 -12.25 9.45 21.77
N PRO A 185 -12.79 9.27 22.98
CA PRO A 185 -12.04 8.83 24.15
C PRO A 185 -11.55 7.37 24.03
N LEU A 186 -12.25 6.54 23.26
CA LEU A 186 -11.98 5.13 23.04
C LEU A 186 -12.08 4.77 21.56
N VAL A 187 -11.45 3.66 21.18
CA VAL A 187 -11.66 3.04 19.86
C VAL A 187 -13.14 2.70 19.70
N GLY A 188 -13.74 3.13 18.62
CA GLY A 188 -15.18 2.97 18.39
C GLY A 188 -15.55 3.11 16.90
N PRO A 189 -16.85 3.19 16.57
CA PRO A 189 -17.33 3.30 15.20
C PRO A 189 -16.68 4.47 14.42
N ALA A 190 -16.45 5.60 15.10
CA ALA A 190 -15.76 6.74 14.49
C ALA A 190 -14.30 6.44 14.14
N THR A 191 -13.61 5.62 14.94
CA THR A 191 -12.26 5.14 14.62
C THR A 191 -12.27 4.24 13.40
N LEU A 192 -13.21 3.29 13.34
CA LEU A 192 -13.34 2.38 12.22
C LEU A 192 -13.56 3.13 10.91
N LEU A 193 -14.47 4.12 10.89
CA LEU A 193 -14.71 4.92 9.70
C LEU A 193 -13.46 5.68 9.24
N ARG A 194 -12.70 6.28 10.17
CA ARG A 194 -11.44 6.97 9.85
C ARG A 194 -10.40 6.02 9.28
N PHE A 195 -10.26 4.84 9.87
CA PHE A 195 -9.35 3.82 9.38
C PHE A 195 -9.74 3.33 7.99
N PHE A 196 -11.03 3.12 7.75
CA PHE A 196 -11.52 2.79 6.42
C PHE A 196 -11.21 3.89 5.40
N MET A 197 -11.52 5.14 5.70
CA MET A 197 -11.24 6.26 4.80
C MET A 197 -9.74 6.43 4.55
N ALA A 198 -8.91 6.28 5.58
CA ALA A 198 -7.46 6.28 5.41
C ALA A 198 -7.00 5.12 4.52
N HIS A 199 -7.44 3.89 4.82
CA HIS A 199 -7.02 2.67 4.14
C HIS A 199 -7.49 2.59 2.68
N ALA A 200 -8.76 2.90 2.43
CA ALA A 200 -9.38 2.70 1.12
C ALA A 200 -9.30 3.91 0.17
N VAL A 201 -9.05 5.12 0.71
CA VAL A 201 -9.06 6.35 -0.10
C VAL A 201 -7.74 7.12 0.01
N LEU A 202 -7.35 7.53 1.22
CA LEU A 202 -6.21 8.43 1.40
C LEU A 202 -4.88 7.73 1.07
N LEU A 203 -4.60 6.59 1.70
CA LEU A 203 -3.33 5.88 1.51
C LEU A 203 -3.13 5.38 0.08
N PRO A 204 -4.16 4.86 -0.65
CA PRO A 204 -4.02 4.54 -2.07
C PRO A 204 -3.62 5.74 -2.93
N ALA A 205 -4.23 6.91 -2.70
CA ALA A 205 -3.89 8.13 -3.42
C ALA A 205 -2.45 8.57 -3.14
N VAL A 206 -2.03 8.56 -1.86
CA VAL A 206 -0.66 8.90 -1.45
C VAL A 206 0.35 7.91 -2.03
N LEU A 207 0.07 6.60 -1.93
CA LEU A 207 0.96 5.57 -2.48
C LEU A 207 1.13 5.71 -3.99
N THR A 208 0.04 5.90 -4.72
CA THR A 208 0.09 6.09 -6.18
C THR A 208 0.93 7.30 -6.56
N PHE A 209 0.76 8.42 -5.85
CA PHE A 209 1.57 9.61 -6.07
C PHE A 209 3.06 9.37 -5.78
N LEU A 210 3.38 8.74 -4.64
CA LEU A 210 4.77 8.43 -4.29
C LEU A 210 5.42 7.44 -5.26
N LEU A 211 4.69 6.43 -5.72
CA LEU A 211 5.17 5.49 -6.74
C LEU A 211 5.46 6.20 -8.06
N TYR A 212 4.61 7.14 -8.47
CA TYR A 212 4.85 7.96 -9.65
C TYR A 212 6.14 8.78 -9.51
N VAL A 213 6.32 9.47 -8.36
CA VAL A 213 7.54 10.26 -8.10
C VAL A 213 8.77 9.35 -8.08
N HIS A 214 8.70 8.21 -7.36
CA HIS A 214 9.78 7.23 -7.29
C HIS A 214 10.19 6.72 -8.67
N TYR A 215 9.22 6.34 -9.48
CA TYR A 215 9.44 5.91 -10.87
C TYR A 215 10.13 7.00 -11.71
N ARG A 216 9.66 8.26 -11.63
CA ARG A 216 10.25 9.38 -12.37
C ARG A 216 11.70 9.65 -11.97
N LEU A 217 12.00 9.58 -10.67
CA LEU A 217 13.36 9.76 -10.16
C LEU A 217 14.27 8.59 -10.54
N ALA A 218 13.79 7.36 -10.40
CA ALA A 218 14.52 6.17 -10.80
C ALA A 218 14.86 6.18 -12.31
N ARG A 219 13.93 6.65 -13.14
CA ARG A 219 14.17 6.84 -14.58
C ARG A 219 15.23 7.90 -14.89
N ARG A 220 15.25 8.98 -14.09
CA ARG A 220 16.18 10.11 -14.32
C ARG A 220 17.61 9.77 -13.92
N PHE A 221 17.80 9.11 -12.78
CA PHE A 221 19.13 8.91 -12.21
C PHE A 221 19.71 7.50 -12.44
N GLY A 222 18.90 6.57 -12.92
CA GLY A 222 19.32 5.19 -13.12
C GLY A 222 19.61 4.45 -11.80
N PRO A 223 20.07 3.19 -11.92
CA PRO A 223 20.48 2.38 -10.77
C PRO A 223 21.85 2.79 -10.23
N ALA A 224 22.14 2.48 -8.94
CA ALA A 224 23.50 2.56 -8.42
C ALA A 224 24.42 1.62 -9.19
N GLU A 225 25.60 2.07 -9.52
CA GLU A 225 26.67 1.17 -9.96
C GLU A 225 27.13 0.35 -8.75
N PRO A 226 27.41 -0.96 -8.94
CA PRO A 226 27.98 -1.77 -7.86
C PRO A 226 29.26 -1.09 -7.38
N SER A 227 29.43 -0.97 -6.07
CA SER A 227 30.72 -0.57 -5.50
C SER A 227 31.79 -1.60 -5.94
N PRO A 228 32.98 -1.15 -6.35
CA PRO A 228 34.05 -2.02 -6.76
C PRO A 228 34.47 -2.97 -5.63
#